data_015ff4cf68a859a39a644dd5405698c5
#
_entry.id   015ff4cf68a859a39a644dd5405698c5
#
_cell.length_a   1.000
_cell.length_b   1.000
_cell.length_c   1.000
_cell.angle_alpha   90.00
_cell.angle_beta   90.00
_cell.angle_gamma   90.00
#
_symmetry.space_group_name_H-M   'P 1'
#
loop_
_entity.id
_entity.type
_entity.pdbx_description
1 polymer ?
#
loop_
_entity_poly.entity_id
_entity_poly.type
_entity_poly.pdbx_seq_one_letter_code
_entity_poly.pdbx_strand_id
1 'polypeptide(L)'
;KITPDSTLTPSGSENGMLAQRLEGQDFQDLAFGTSDAKTITVSWYAKTSATGAGNYTVKVEYHNGSANYAVNKLFAFTTTWTRYTYTIPATGTATSVGIVDSNALGFRVEYHLFAGPDDVHSQFTQWTSNSTPTYKVISGQKNFMDNTNNELYITGLQIEVGDTATSFEHISHGEQLRRCQRYCVVYGGTGTRHLGCASAYNSTNINLSMHLPVPMRAVPSPTTILTSGNWLQVYMGASGNISNAGISLTDIDADHNTLRAYITSAHSGLTAGQALWCHVLANAKLIVSAEI
;
A
#
# COMPACT_ATOMS: atom_id res chain seq x y z
N LYS A 1 4.91 -7.28 -12.44
CA LYS A 1 4.88 -6.77 -13.83
C LYS A 1 3.84 -5.66 -13.95
N ILE A 2 4.21 -4.55 -14.59
CA ILE A 2 3.34 -3.42 -14.95
C ILE A 2 3.36 -3.32 -16.47
N THR A 3 2.20 -3.05 -17.08
CA THR A 3 2.02 -2.82 -18.50
C THR A 3 1.01 -1.69 -18.70
N PRO A 4 1.21 -0.76 -19.64
CA PRO A 4 0.19 0.21 -20.00
C PRO A 4 -1.02 -0.50 -20.67
N ASP A 5 -2.21 -0.06 -20.31
CA ASP A 5 -3.44 -0.50 -20.98
C ASP A 5 -3.72 0.31 -22.27
N SER A 6 -3.28 1.57 -22.25
CA SER A 6 -3.39 2.51 -23.38
C SER A 6 -2.18 3.41 -23.43
N THR A 7 -1.95 4.06 -24.57
CA THR A 7 -0.92 5.09 -24.71
C THR A 7 -1.40 6.43 -24.15
N LEU A 8 -0.49 7.16 -23.50
CA LEU A 8 -0.72 8.49 -22.97
C LEU A 8 0.45 9.41 -23.29
N THR A 9 0.15 10.60 -23.80
CA THR A 9 1.08 11.74 -23.81
C THR A 9 0.73 12.64 -22.66
N PRO A 10 1.48 12.60 -21.55
CA PRO A 10 1.12 13.36 -20.36
C PRO A 10 1.15 14.89 -20.62
N SER A 11 0.17 15.59 -20.07
CA SER A 11 0.04 17.05 -20.16
C SER A 11 -0.08 17.67 -18.77
N GLY A 12 0.27 18.94 -18.64
CA GLY A 12 0.16 19.66 -17.37
C GLY A 12 0.86 18.92 -16.22
N SER A 13 0.14 18.63 -15.15
CA SER A 13 0.61 17.94 -13.95
C SER A 13 0.19 16.45 -13.86
N GLU A 14 -0.19 15.83 -14.98
CA GLU A 14 -0.48 14.39 -15.03
C GLU A 14 0.76 13.57 -14.70
N ASN A 15 0.62 12.59 -13.83
CA ASN A 15 1.74 11.71 -13.46
C ASN A 15 1.26 10.34 -12.99
N GLY A 16 2.17 9.37 -13.06
CA GLY A 16 1.95 8.04 -12.52
C GLY A 16 3.23 7.45 -11.95
N MET A 17 3.06 6.75 -10.82
CA MET A 17 4.18 6.13 -10.11
C MET A 17 3.74 4.82 -9.45
N LEU A 18 4.72 3.97 -9.18
CA LEU A 18 4.61 2.88 -8.23
C LEU A 18 5.30 3.34 -6.94
N ALA A 19 4.62 3.26 -5.80
CA ALA A 19 5.18 3.67 -4.52
C ALA A 19 5.10 2.55 -3.47
N GLN A 20 6.18 2.40 -2.70
CA GLN A 20 6.17 1.67 -1.44
C GLN A 20 6.11 2.68 -0.30
N ARG A 21 5.09 2.60 0.53
CA ARG A 21 4.88 3.45 1.71
C ARG A 21 5.23 2.67 2.97
N LEU A 22 5.80 3.34 3.96
CA LEU A 22 6.36 2.74 5.16
C LEU A 22 6.05 3.63 6.38
N GLU A 23 5.81 3.01 7.52
CA GLU A 23 5.47 3.71 8.76
C GLU A 23 6.69 4.45 9.32
N GLY A 24 6.47 5.64 9.89
CA GLY A 24 7.56 6.46 10.40
C GLY A 24 8.28 5.85 11.60
N GLN A 25 7.55 5.13 12.44
CA GLN A 25 8.11 4.41 13.60
C GLN A 25 9.19 3.38 13.25
N ASP A 26 9.16 2.83 12.00
CA ASP A 26 10.13 1.84 11.53
C ASP A 26 11.48 2.46 11.15
N PHE A 27 11.59 3.80 11.14
CA PHE A 27 12.77 4.53 10.66
C PHE A 27 13.42 5.44 11.70
N GLN A 28 13.08 5.30 12.97
CA GLN A 28 13.62 6.15 14.04
C GLN A 28 15.13 5.93 14.28
N ASP A 29 15.64 4.76 13.96
CA ASP A 29 17.07 4.43 14.03
C ASP A 29 17.94 5.20 13.02
N LEU A 30 17.34 5.84 12.02
CA LEU A 30 18.03 6.76 11.09
C LEU A 30 18.51 8.04 11.78
N ALA A 31 17.97 8.35 12.95
CA ALA A 31 18.30 9.54 13.75
C ALA A 31 18.18 10.87 12.96
N PHE A 32 17.27 10.93 11.95
CA PHE A 32 17.02 12.17 11.21
C PHE A 32 16.50 13.26 12.15
N GLY A 33 16.92 14.49 11.89
CA GLY A 33 16.68 15.63 12.79
C GLY A 33 17.79 15.86 13.80
N THR A 34 18.86 15.06 13.77
CA THR A 34 20.01 15.18 14.67
C THR A 34 21.32 15.18 13.90
N SER A 35 22.42 15.53 14.58
CA SER A 35 23.77 15.43 14.03
C SER A 35 24.22 13.99 13.74
N ASP A 36 23.51 13.00 14.33
CA ASP A 36 23.81 11.58 14.19
C ASP A 36 23.00 10.91 13.06
N ALA A 37 22.34 11.71 12.23
CA ALA A 37 21.56 11.24 11.09
C ALA A 37 22.41 10.34 10.18
N LYS A 38 21.83 9.18 9.80
CA LYS A 38 22.56 8.11 9.11
C LYS A 38 22.31 8.13 7.61
N THR A 39 23.33 7.75 6.86
CA THR A 39 23.23 7.39 5.43
C THR A 39 22.31 6.18 5.29
N ILE A 40 21.54 6.14 4.20
CA ILE A 40 20.72 4.98 3.82
C ILE A 40 21.09 4.50 2.43
N THR A 41 20.89 3.22 2.18
CA THR A 41 21.00 2.62 0.86
C THR A 41 19.71 1.92 0.51
N VAL A 42 19.14 2.31 -0.63
CA VAL A 42 17.96 1.67 -1.23
C VAL A 42 18.44 0.82 -2.41
N SER A 43 18.09 -0.46 -2.42
CA SER A 43 18.45 -1.36 -3.52
C SER A 43 17.21 -2.13 -4.02
N TRP A 44 17.19 -2.45 -5.30
CA TRP A 44 16.10 -3.21 -5.93
C TRP A 44 16.60 -3.88 -7.21
N TYR A 45 15.83 -4.83 -7.71
CA TYR A 45 16.02 -5.40 -9.03
C TYR A 45 14.95 -4.88 -9.98
N ALA A 46 15.34 -4.49 -11.19
CA ALA A 46 14.39 -4.12 -12.23
C ALA A 46 14.85 -4.60 -13.60
N LYS A 47 13.88 -4.79 -14.51
CA LYS A 47 14.07 -4.92 -15.94
C LYS A 47 12.86 -4.37 -16.69
N THR A 48 13.04 -4.08 -17.99
CA THR A 48 11.98 -3.61 -18.88
C THR A 48 11.90 -4.46 -20.14
N SER A 49 10.82 -4.28 -20.95
CA SER A 49 10.81 -4.65 -22.36
C SER A 49 11.77 -3.75 -23.17
N ALA A 50 12.10 -4.13 -24.40
CA ALA A 50 12.98 -3.33 -25.27
C ALA A 50 12.40 -1.91 -25.49
N THR A 51 11.09 -1.79 -25.70
CA THR A 51 10.39 -0.50 -25.88
C THR A 51 10.31 0.31 -24.59
N GLY A 52 10.33 -0.37 -23.45
CA GLY A 52 10.28 0.24 -22.10
C GLY A 52 11.65 0.69 -21.57
N ALA A 53 12.75 0.32 -22.22
CA ALA A 53 14.09 0.70 -21.77
C ALA A 53 14.29 2.22 -21.80
N GLY A 54 14.89 2.77 -20.76
CA GLY A 54 15.11 4.21 -20.63
C GLY A 54 15.37 4.67 -19.21
N ASN A 55 15.40 5.97 -19.03
CA ASN A 55 15.65 6.60 -17.74
C ASN A 55 14.35 6.76 -16.96
N TYR A 56 14.37 6.35 -15.70
CA TYR A 56 13.25 6.49 -14.76
C TYR A 56 13.71 7.19 -13.50
N THR A 57 12.92 8.13 -13.02
CA THR A 57 13.16 8.79 -11.74
C THR A 57 12.78 7.84 -10.61
N VAL A 58 13.74 7.59 -9.73
CA VAL A 58 13.47 6.99 -8.42
C VAL A 58 13.60 8.10 -7.39
N LYS A 59 12.52 8.35 -6.67
CA LYS A 59 12.44 9.36 -5.62
C LYS A 59 12.27 8.68 -4.27
N VAL A 60 12.99 9.16 -3.29
CA VAL A 60 12.89 8.72 -1.90
C VAL A 60 12.47 9.91 -1.08
N GLU A 61 11.43 9.73 -0.27
CA GLU A 61 10.88 10.78 0.59
C GLU A 61 10.80 10.32 2.03
N TYR A 62 10.95 11.25 2.97
CA TYR A 62 10.50 11.08 4.33
C TYR A 62 9.55 12.21 4.75
N HIS A 63 8.75 11.92 5.78
CA HIS A 63 7.72 12.82 6.29
C HIS A 63 7.94 13.08 7.78
N ASN A 64 7.75 14.32 8.21
CA ASN A 64 7.80 14.69 9.62
C ASN A 64 6.41 14.85 10.26
N GLY A 65 5.35 14.46 9.55
CA GLY A 65 3.96 14.67 9.96
C GLY A 65 3.32 15.93 9.37
N SER A 66 4.11 16.91 8.93
CA SER A 66 3.61 18.18 8.38
C SER A 66 4.14 18.47 6.97
N ALA A 67 5.35 18.05 6.68
CA ALA A 67 6.04 18.32 5.42
C ALA A 67 6.79 17.08 4.91
N ASN A 68 7.09 17.08 3.62
CA ASN A 68 7.85 16.05 2.93
C ASN A 68 9.23 16.56 2.59
N TYR A 69 10.21 15.68 2.66
CA TYR A 69 11.60 15.95 2.27
C TYR A 69 12.06 14.85 1.33
N ALA A 70 12.67 15.20 0.21
CA ALA A 70 12.95 14.27 -0.86
C ALA A 70 14.39 14.37 -1.38
N VAL A 71 14.83 13.25 -1.94
CA VAL A 71 15.95 13.13 -2.87
C VAL A 71 15.48 12.32 -4.07
N ASN A 72 16.08 12.53 -5.25
CA ASN A 72 15.74 11.75 -6.43
C ASN A 72 16.94 11.57 -7.34
N LYS A 73 16.87 10.55 -8.20
CA LYS A 73 17.91 10.22 -9.18
C LYS A 73 17.31 9.50 -10.38
N LEU A 74 17.89 9.72 -11.57
CA LEU A 74 17.59 8.95 -12.78
C LEU A 74 18.36 7.63 -12.78
N PHE A 75 17.66 6.56 -13.12
CA PHE A 75 18.22 5.22 -13.33
C PHE A 75 17.84 4.71 -14.70
N ALA A 76 18.83 4.28 -15.49
CA ALA A 76 18.62 3.66 -16.79
C ALA A 76 18.18 2.20 -16.60
N PHE A 77 16.89 1.92 -16.76
CA PHE A 77 16.39 0.54 -16.71
C PHE A 77 16.60 -0.15 -18.05
N THR A 78 17.09 -1.38 -17.99
CA THR A 78 17.50 -2.18 -19.14
C THR A 78 16.61 -3.40 -19.33
N THR A 79 16.81 -4.13 -20.44
CA THR A 79 16.03 -5.34 -20.76
C THR A 79 16.43 -6.57 -19.92
N THR A 80 17.55 -6.51 -19.24
CA THR A 80 18.04 -7.60 -18.37
C THR A 80 17.80 -7.27 -16.91
N TRP A 81 17.59 -8.30 -16.08
CA TRP A 81 17.52 -8.12 -14.64
C TRP A 81 18.82 -7.50 -14.12
N THR A 82 18.73 -6.30 -13.58
CA THR A 82 19.84 -5.54 -13.02
C THR A 82 19.49 -5.12 -11.61
N ARG A 83 20.44 -5.28 -10.68
CA ARG A 83 20.33 -4.71 -9.34
C ARG A 83 20.78 -3.26 -9.39
N TYR A 84 19.90 -2.37 -8.96
CA TYR A 84 20.16 -0.95 -8.80
C TYR A 84 20.39 -0.63 -7.33
N THR A 85 21.23 0.36 -7.09
CA THR A 85 21.55 0.84 -5.73
C THR A 85 21.54 2.36 -5.71
N TYR A 86 20.91 2.92 -4.71
CA TYR A 86 20.86 4.35 -4.45
C TYR A 86 21.29 4.62 -3.01
N THR A 87 22.56 5.00 -2.82
CA THR A 87 23.09 5.45 -1.53
C THR A 87 22.79 6.93 -1.35
N ILE A 88 22.17 7.30 -0.25
CA ILE A 88 21.66 8.63 0.05
C ILE A 88 22.30 9.10 1.36
N PRO A 89 23.26 10.04 1.30
CA PRO A 89 23.88 10.59 2.51
C PRO A 89 22.87 11.34 3.37
N ALA A 90 23.05 11.30 4.68
CA ALA A 90 22.30 12.13 5.62
C ALA A 90 22.82 13.59 5.57
N THR A 91 22.35 14.35 4.60
CA THR A 91 22.72 15.76 4.37
C THR A 91 21.48 16.63 4.20
N GLY A 92 21.66 17.94 4.14
CA GLY A 92 20.53 18.86 4.01
C GLY A 92 19.60 18.80 5.21
N THR A 93 18.30 18.73 4.97
CA THR A 93 17.28 18.74 6.03
C THR A 93 17.27 17.48 6.89
N ALA A 94 17.86 16.36 6.45
CA ALA A 94 17.92 15.13 7.27
C ALA A 94 18.70 15.33 8.58
N THR A 95 19.58 16.31 8.68
CA THR A 95 20.33 16.62 9.90
C THR A 95 19.58 17.54 10.88
N SER A 96 18.44 18.09 10.48
CA SER A 96 17.70 19.09 11.28
C SER A 96 16.20 18.83 11.40
N VAL A 97 15.65 17.91 10.60
CA VAL A 97 14.21 17.60 10.59
C VAL A 97 14.03 16.08 10.70
N GLY A 98 13.38 15.65 11.76
CA GLY A 98 13.14 14.23 12.04
C GLY A 98 12.03 13.61 11.20
N ILE A 99 11.97 12.28 11.20
CA ILE A 99 10.86 11.49 10.65
C ILE A 99 9.75 11.44 11.71
N VAL A 100 8.49 11.43 11.29
CA VAL A 100 7.35 11.26 12.20
C VAL A 100 7.47 9.93 12.96
N ASP A 101 7.37 10.00 14.29
CA ASP A 101 7.41 8.81 15.16
C ASP A 101 5.99 8.29 15.43
N SER A 102 5.43 7.62 14.45
CA SER A 102 4.09 7.02 14.54
C SER A 102 3.87 6.01 13.43
N ASN A 103 2.68 5.39 13.42
CA ASN A 103 2.21 4.53 12.33
C ASN A 103 1.74 5.32 11.09
N ALA A 104 1.91 6.64 11.04
CA ALA A 104 1.65 7.45 9.85
C ALA A 104 2.74 7.23 8.79
N LEU A 105 2.50 7.73 7.57
CA LEU A 105 3.50 7.73 6.52
C LEU A 105 4.75 8.48 6.96
N GLY A 106 5.85 7.75 7.13
CA GLY A 106 7.14 8.30 7.50
C GLY A 106 8.18 8.22 6.39
N PHE A 107 8.06 7.20 5.53
CA PHE A 107 9.02 6.99 4.47
C PHE A 107 8.34 6.46 3.21
N ARG A 108 8.87 6.83 2.01
CA ARG A 108 8.31 6.40 0.73
C ARG A 108 9.39 6.27 -0.32
N VAL A 109 9.34 5.18 -1.10
CA VAL A 109 10.15 4.99 -2.30
C VAL A 109 9.21 4.99 -3.49
N GLU A 110 9.46 5.87 -4.47
CA GLU A 110 8.64 6.05 -5.66
C GLU A 110 9.44 5.75 -6.92
N TYR A 111 8.85 4.96 -7.80
CA TYR A 111 9.30 4.71 -9.16
C TYR A 111 8.35 5.44 -10.11
N HIS A 112 8.79 6.57 -10.66
CA HIS A 112 7.95 7.36 -11.55
C HIS A 112 7.90 6.75 -12.94
N LEU A 113 6.70 6.52 -13.46
CA LEU A 113 6.45 5.90 -14.75
C LEU A 113 6.31 6.95 -15.85
N PHE A 114 5.66 8.06 -15.54
CA PHE A 114 5.49 9.20 -16.43
C PHE A 114 5.16 10.46 -15.63
N ALA A 115 5.38 11.64 -16.24
CA ALA A 115 4.85 12.90 -15.75
C ALA A 115 4.69 13.90 -16.91
N GLY A 116 3.73 14.81 -16.75
CA GLY A 116 3.56 15.95 -17.63
C GLY A 116 4.59 17.05 -17.36
N PRO A 117 4.66 18.05 -18.24
CA PRO A 117 5.73 19.06 -18.23
C PRO A 117 5.79 19.90 -16.94
N ASP A 118 4.65 20.09 -16.24
CA ASP A 118 4.60 20.90 -15.01
C ASP A 118 5.25 20.19 -13.82
N ASP A 119 5.45 18.87 -13.89
CA ASP A 119 6.03 18.03 -12.85
C ASP A 119 7.53 17.71 -13.07
N VAL A 120 8.14 18.26 -14.13
CA VAL A 120 9.54 18.04 -14.49
C VAL A 120 10.44 19.09 -13.85
N HIS A 121 11.52 18.67 -13.22
CA HIS A 121 12.48 19.57 -12.60
C HIS A 121 13.92 18.99 -12.57
N SER A 122 14.85 19.67 -11.90
CA SER A 122 16.22 19.21 -11.71
C SER A 122 16.32 18.20 -10.55
N GLN A 123 17.41 17.45 -10.54
CA GLN A 123 17.71 16.46 -9.50
C GLN A 123 17.90 17.12 -8.11
N PHE A 124 17.34 16.53 -7.08
CA PHE A 124 17.68 16.79 -5.69
C PHE A 124 18.81 15.86 -5.25
N THR A 125 19.99 16.41 -5.00
CA THR A 125 21.16 15.64 -4.59
C THR A 125 21.32 15.51 -3.07
N GLN A 126 20.53 16.30 -2.33
CA GLN A 126 20.46 16.30 -0.87
C GLN A 126 19.01 16.27 -0.43
N TRP A 127 18.77 15.80 0.78
CA TRP A 127 17.43 15.90 1.37
C TRP A 127 16.96 17.37 1.40
N THR A 128 15.92 17.63 0.68
CA THR A 128 15.37 18.98 0.43
C THR A 128 13.88 18.98 0.70
N SER A 129 13.36 20.07 1.25
CA SER A 129 11.93 20.23 1.44
C SER A 129 11.20 20.10 0.10
N ASN A 130 10.24 19.20 0.04
CA ASN A 130 9.38 18.97 -1.13
C ASN A 130 7.99 19.60 -0.91
N SER A 131 8.00 20.87 -0.48
CA SER A 131 6.76 21.61 -0.22
C SER A 131 5.98 22.00 -1.49
N THR A 132 6.62 21.90 -2.65
CA THR A 132 6.00 22.17 -3.94
C THR A 132 5.56 20.86 -4.59
N PRO A 133 4.24 20.62 -4.77
CA PRO A 133 3.71 19.37 -5.32
C PRO A 133 4.21 19.02 -6.74
N THR A 134 4.79 19.98 -7.45
CA THR A 134 5.24 19.89 -8.84
C THR A 134 6.57 19.18 -9.06
N TYR A 135 7.31 18.83 -7.97
CA TYR A 135 8.65 18.23 -8.13
C TYR A 135 8.60 16.69 -8.10
N LYS A 136 8.21 16.08 -9.22
CA LYS A 136 8.03 14.64 -9.29
C LYS A 136 9.13 13.93 -10.06
N VAL A 137 9.45 14.37 -11.27
CA VAL A 137 10.41 13.70 -12.16
C VAL A 137 11.57 14.59 -12.59
N ILE A 138 12.68 13.95 -12.89
CA ILE A 138 13.87 14.62 -13.43
C ILE A 138 13.77 14.70 -14.95
N SER A 139 14.22 15.81 -15.53
CA SER A 139 14.29 15.98 -16.99
C SER A 139 15.04 14.83 -17.65
N GLY A 140 14.50 14.32 -18.76
CA GLY A 140 15.03 13.15 -19.47
C GLY A 140 14.42 11.82 -19.02
N GLN A 141 13.41 11.83 -18.14
CA GLN A 141 12.64 10.64 -17.84
C GLN A 141 11.89 10.14 -19.06
N LYS A 142 11.87 8.80 -19.21
CA LYS A 142 11.02 8.13 -20.20
C LYS A 142 9.55 8.20 -19.80
N ASN A 143 8.69 8.47 -20.79
CA ASN A 143 7.27 8.22 -20.63
C ASN A 143 6.99 6.71 -20.80
N PHE A 144 6.67 6.02 -19.71
CA PHE A 144 6.35 4.58 -19.76
C PHE A 144 5.05 4.30 -20.50
N MET A 145 4.14 5.30 -20.58
CA MET A 145 2.85 5.18 -21.26
C MET A 145 2.90 5.49 -22.77
N ASP A 146 4.08 5.65 -23.35
CA ASP A 146 4.22 5.96 -24.78
C ASP A 146 3.96 4.77 -25.72
N ASN A 147 3.94 3.55 -25.15
CA ASN A 147 3.74 2.32 -25.92
C ASN A 147 3.10 1.23 -25.05
N THR A 148 2.03 0.60 -25.52
CA THR A 148 1.32 -0.49 -24.83
C THR A 148 2.14 -1.77 -24.70
N ASN A 149 3.22 -1.94 -25.46
CA ASN A 149 4.15 -3.06 -25.33
C ASN A 149 5.23 -2.81 -24.26
N ASN A 150 5.21 -1.67 -23.58
CA ASN A 150 6.12 -1.44 -22.49
C ASN A 150 5.80 -2.38 -21.34
N GLU A 151 6.84 -2.95 -20.78
CA GLU A 151 6.74 -3.80 -19.57
C GLU A 151 7.82 -3.33 -18.59
N LEU A 152 7.41 -3.21 -17.32
CA LEU A 152 8.30 -2.95 -16.21
C LEU A 152 8.15 -4.03 -15.15
N TYR A 153 9.28 -4.55 -14.72
CA TYR A 153 9.37 -5.53 -13.65
C TYR A 153 10.25 -4.96 -12.55
N ILE A 154 9.76 -4.95 -11.33
CA ILE A 154 10.48 -4.53 -10.12
C ILE A 154 10.31 -5.61 -9.06
N THR A 155 11.37 -5.89 -8.31
CA THR A 155 11.36 -6.82 -7.17
C THR A 155 12.54 -6.55 -6.24
N GLY A 156 12.54 -7.18 -5.06
CA GLY A 156 13.67 -7.17 -4.14
C GLY A 156 14.03 -5.78 -3.62
N LEU A 157 13.04 -4.93 -3.36
CA LEU A 157 13.26 -3.64 -2.71
C LEU A 157 13.76 -3.88 -1.28
N GLN A 158 14.89 -3.29 -0.95
CA GLN A 158 15.52 -3.33 0.37
C GLN A 158 16.03 -1.95 0.73
N ILE A 159 15.80 -1.53 1.96
CA ILE A 159 16.25 -0.26 2.53
C ILE A 159 17.13 -0.59 3.73
N GLU A 160 18.35 -0.08 3.74
CA GLU A 160 19.37 -0.43 4.73
C GLU A 160 20.02 0.85 5.28
N VAL A 161 20.34 0.83 6.56
CA VAL A 161 21.19 1.85 7.18
C VAL A 161 22.64 1.62 6.73
N GLY A 162 23.31 2.66 6.29
CA GLY A 162 24.69 2.60 5.82
C GLY A 162 24.82 2.92 4.34
N ASP A 163 26.02 2.79 3.81
CA ASP A 163 26.42 3.18 2.46
C ASP A 163 26.57 2.00 1.50
N THR A 164 26.29 0.79 1.97
CA THR A 164 26.52 -0.45 1.20
C THR A 164 25.25 -1.28 1.12
N ALA A 165 24.88 -1.69 -0.11
CA ALA A 165 23.79 -2.62 -0.33
C ALA A 165 24.26 -4.06 -0.08
N THR A 166 23.74 -4.73 0.95
CA THR A 166 24.00 -6.16 1.21
C THR A 166 23.18 -7.04 0.28
N SER A 167 23.38 -8.35 0.31
CA SER A 167 22.53 -9.30 -0.43
C SER A 167 21.07 -9.15 0.00
N PHE A 168 20.12 -9.33 -0.96
CA PHE A 168 18.70 -9.24 -0.62
C PHE A 168 18.34 -10.26 0.47
N GLU A 169 17.75 -9.78 1.55
CA GLU A 169 17.31 -10.60 2.66
C GLU A 169 15.97 -11.28 2.34
N HIS A 170 15.98 -12.60 2.29
CA HIS A 170 14.77 -13.39 2.10
C HIS A 170 14.13 -13.72 3.43
N ILE A 171 12.98 -13.11 3.69
CA ILE A 171 12.15 -13.47 4.85
C ILE A 171 11.20 -14.61 4.49
N SER A 172 10.77 -15.39 5.50
CA SER A 172 9.83 -16.50 5.27
C SER A 172 8.47 -15.96 4.77
N HIS A 173 7.78 -16.79 3.96
CA HIS A 173 6.44 -16.43 3.45
C HIS A 173 5.47 -16.10 4.59
N GLY A 174 5.52 -16.83 5.71
CA GLY A 174 4.65 -16.57 6.86
C GLY A 174 4.89 -15.19 7.48
N GLU A 175 6.14 -14.77 7.61
CA GLU A 175 6.49 -13.45 8.12
C GLU A 175 6.08 -12.35 7.12
N GLN A 176 6.35 -12.55 5.84
CA GLN A 176 5.92 -11.62 4.80
C GLN A 176 4.40 -11.44 4.77
N LEU A 177 3.64 -12.54 4.89
CA LEU A 177 2.19 -12.51 4.95
C LEU A 177 1.70 -11.71 6.17
N ARG A 178 2.30 -11.90 7.35
CA ARG A 178 1.96 -11.15 8.56
C ARG A 178 2.17 -9.64 8.38
N ARG A 179 3.27 -9.24 7.77
CA ARG A 179 3.55 -7.83 7.45
C ARG A 179 2.50 -7.25 6.51
N CYS A 180 2.10 -7.98 5.48
CA CYS A 180 1.01 -7.55 4.59
C CYS A 180 -0.33 -7.46 5.32
N GLN A 181 -0.65 -8.42 6.19
CA GLN A 181 -1.90 -8.46 6.94
C GLN A 181 -2.07 -7.30 7.93
N ARG A 182 -0.98 -6.67 8.35
CA ARG A 182 -1.02 -5.42 9.14
C ARG A 182 -1.72 -4.27 8.39
N TYR A 183 -1.71 -4.32 7.06
CA TYR A 183 -2.29 -3.28 6.19
C TYR A 183 -3.57 -3.72 5.50
N CYS A 184 -3.68 -4.99 5.14
CA CYS A 184 -4.81 -5.48 4.37
C CYS A 184 -5.08 -6.95 4.63
N VAL A 185 -6.32 -7.25 4.99
CA VAL A 185 -6.82 -8.63 5.14
C VAL A 185 -7.97 -8.86 4.17
N VAL A 186 -7.93 -9.98 3.45
CA VAL A 186 -8.95 -10.34 2.46
C VAL A 186 -9.65 -11.61 2.90
N TYR A 187 -10.97 -11.54 3.06
CA TYR A 187 -11.84 -12.70 3.26
C TYR A 187 -12.60 -13.00 1.97
N GLY A 188 -12.65 -14.26 1.58
CA GLY A 188 -13.33 -14.70 0.36
C GLY A 188 -12.37 -15.29 -0.66
N GLY A 189 -12.85 -15.47 -1.89
CA GLY A 189 -12.08 -16.09 -2.97
C GLY A 189 -12.99 -16.71 -4.05
N THR A 190 -12.48 -17.71 -4.79
CA THR A 190 -13.22 -18.37 -5.87
C THR A 190 -14.41 -19.22 -5.40
N GLY A 191 -14.39 -19.70 -4.15
CA GLY A 191 -15.52 -20.43 -3.55
C GLY A 191 -16.12 -19.67 -2.38
N THR A 192 -17.35 -20.03 -1.98
CA THR A 192 -17.98 -19.54 -0.74
C THR A 192 -17.11 -19.89 0.47
N ARG A 193 -16.85 -18.90 1.32
CA ARG A 193 -15.96 -19.02 2.48
C ARG A 193 -16.67 -18.60 3.76
N HIS A 194 -16.39 -19.31 4.83
CA HIS A 194 -16.81 -18.93 6.18
C HIS A 194 -16.21 -17.56 6.52
N LEU A 195 -17.06 -16.65 6.98
CA LEU A 195 -16.64 -15.35 7.51
C LEU A 195 -16.61 -15.36 9.04
N GLY A 196 -17.61 -15.99 9.65
CA GLY A 196 -17.68 -16.12 11.10
C GLY A 196 -19.10 -16.33 11.62
N CYS A 197 -19.23 -16.30 12.96
CA CYS A 197 -20.50 -16.33 13.64
C CYS A 197 -20.98 -14.91 13.94
N ALA A 198 -22.27 -14.69 13.85
CA ALA A 198 -22.90 -13.41 14.12
C ALA A 198 -24.10 -13.57 15.05
N SER A 199 -24.57 -12.47 15.59
CA SER A 199 -25.85 -12.40 16.28
C SER A 199 -26.77 -11.38 15.62
N ALA A 200 -28.05 -11.67 15.58
CA ALA A 200 -29.05 -10.71 15.11
C ALA A 200 -29.11 -9.53 16.08
N TYR A 201 -28.90 -8.33 15.62
CA TYR A 201 -29.08 -7.10 16.39
C TYR A 201 -30.55 -6.70 16.45
N ASN A 202 -31.24 -6.81 15.34
CA ASN A 202 -32.69 -6.60 15.22
C ASN A 202 -33.27 -7.50 14.10
N SER A 203 -34.45 -7.19 13.60
CA SER A 203 -35.11 -7.99 12.53
C SER A 203 -34.39 -8.03 11.19
N THR A 204 -33.40 -7.18 10.96
CA THR A 204 -32.71 -7.07 9.66
C THR A 204 -31.20 -6.95 9.75
N ASN A 205 -30.66 -6.50 10.87
CA ASN A 205 -29.23 -6.18 11.04
C ASN A 205 -28.54 -7.20 11.94
N ILE A 206 -27.26 -7.40 11.71
CA ILE A 206 -26.45 -8.36 12.48
C ILE A 206 -25.18 -7.74 13.00
N ASN A 207 -24.68 -8.27 14.11
CA ASN A 207 -23.34 -8.04 14.62
C ASN A 207 -22.50 -9.28 14.34
N LEU A 208 -21.43 -9.10 13.57
CA LEU A 208 -20.44 -10.12 13.29
C LEU A 208 -19.15 -9.81 14.05
N SER A 209 -18.70 -10.76 14.88
CA SER A 209 -17.39 -10.66 15.51
C SER A 209 -16.34 -11.25 14.57
N MET A 210 -15.31 -10.47 14.26
CA MET A 210 -14.22 -10.86 13.36
C MET A 210 -12.90 -10.79 14.12
N HIS A 211 -12.08 -11.84 13.94
CA HIS A 211 -10.69 -11.85 14.41
C HIS A 211 -9.76 -11.55 13.24
N LEU A 212 -8.85 -10.61 13.47
CA LEU A 212 -7.80 -10.29 12.53
C LEU A 212 -6.58 -11.16 12.82
N PRO A 213 -5.86 -11.64 11.81
CA PRO A 213 -4.71 -12.52 12.01
C PRO A 213 -3.53 -11.83 12.71
N VAL A 214 -3.48 -10.50 12.61
CA VAL A 214 -2.51 -9.63 13.29
C VAL A 214 -3.16 -8.29 13.63
N PRO A 215 -2.64 -7.53 14.60
CA PRO A 215 -3.07 -6.15 14.84
C PRO A 215 -2.88 -5.30 13.58
N MET A 216 -3.93 -4.64 13.11
CA MET A 216 -3.83 -3.74 11.98
C MET A 216 -3.18 -2.42 12.37
N ARG A 217 -2.58 -1.75 11.40
CA ARG A 217 -1.88 -0.47 11.59
C ARG A 217 -2.77 0.62 12.18
N ALA A 218 -4.01 0.68 11.73
CA ALA A 218 -5.00 1.67 12.13
C ALA A 218 -6.39 1.05 12.04
N VAL A 219 -7.40 1.79 12.45
CA VAL A 219 -8.81 1.41 12.27
C VAL A 219 -9.07 1.16 10.78
N PRO A 220 -9.42 -0.09 10.41
CA PRO A 220 -9.55 -0.43 9.00
C PRO A 220 -10.84 0.12 8.39
N SER A 221 -10.81 0.31 7.08
CA SER A 221 -11.99 0.59 6.27
C SER A 221 -12.40 -0.66 5.48
N PRO A 222 -13.65 -1.13 5.59
CA PRO A 222 -14.11 -2.29 4.85
C PRO A 222 -14.50 -1.91 3.42
N THR A 223 -14.17 -2.76 2.47
CA THR A 223 -14.61 -2.66 1.09
C THR A 223 -15.05 -4.04 0.59
N THR A 224 -16.11 -4.10 -0.19
CA THR A 224 -16.55 -5.35 -0.83
C THR A 224 -16.27 -5.31 -2.33
N ILE A 225 -15.68 -6.38 -2.86
CA ILE A 225 -15.54 -6.61 -4.31
C ILE A 225 -16.54 -7.69 -4.67
N LEU A 226 -17.40 -7.38 -5.66
CA LEU A 226 -18.48 -8.24 -6.12
C LEU A 226 -18.26 -8.59 -7.58
N THR A 227 -18.52 -9.85 -7.93
CA THR A 227 -18.68 -10.26 -9.35
C THR A 227 -20.14 -10.30 -9.78
N SER A 228 -21.07 -10.35 -8.82
CA SER A 228 -22.53 -10.27 -9.07
C SER A 228 -23.23 -9.82 -7.79
N GLY A 229 -23.88 -8.72 -7.80
CA GLY A 229 -24.84 -8.12 -6.85
C GLY A 229 -24.76 -8.41 -5.34
N ASN A 230 -24.41 -9.61 -4.91
CA ASN A 230 -24.42 -10.03 -3.52
C ASN A 230 -23.05 -10.55 -3.07
N TRP A 231 -22.64 -10.22 -1.84
CA TRP A 231 -21.36 -10.65 -1.29
C TRP A 231 -21.51 -11.52 -0.02
N LEU A 232 -22.63 -11.39 0.69
CA LEU A 232 -22.86 -12.01 1.97
C LEU A 232 -23.98 -13.05 1.88
N GLN A 233 -23.78 -14.19 2.54
CA GLN A 233 -24.83 -15.16 2.84
C GLN A 233 -24.92 -15.34 4.34
N VAL A 234 -26.14 -15.16 4.89
CA VAL A 234 -26.43 -15.30 6.31
C VAL A 234 -27.33 -16.52 6.48
N TYR A 235 -26.95 -17.42 7.37
CA TYR A 235 -27.71 -18.61 7.72
C TYR A 235 -28.39 -18.47 9.07
N MET A 236 -29.68 -18.79 9.07
CA MET A 236 -30.54 -18.90 10.22
C MET A 236 -31.01 -20.37 10.30
N GLY A 237 -30.28 -21.18 11.08
CA GLY A 237 -30.49 -22.64 11.05
C GLY A 237 -30.09 -23.26 9.71
N ALA A 238 -30.99 -24.08 9.11
CA ALA A 238 -30.73 -24.74 7.84
C ALA A 238 -30.99 -23.87 6.61
N SER A 239 -31.60 -22.68 6.79
CA SER A 239 -31.95 -21.78 5.68
C SER A 239 -30.92 -20.63 5.60
N GLY A 240 -30.41 -20.38 4.41
CA GLY A 240 -29.50 -19.27 4.11
C GLY A 240 -30.18 -18.22 3.23
N ASN A 241 -29.94 -16.95 3.50
CA ASN A 241 -30.37 -15.85 2.66
C ASN A 241 -29.15 -15.11 2.11
N ILE A 242 -29.20 -14.72 0.86
CA ILE A 242 -28.13 -14.03 0.15
C ILE A 242 -28.44 -12.53 0.14
N SER A 243 -27.45 -11.71 0.45
CA SER A 243 -27.63 -10.28 0.62
C SER A 243 -26.44 -9.47 0.05
N ASN A 244 -26.76 -8.30 -0.47
CA ASN A 244 -25.80 -7.23 -0.75
C ASN A 244 -25.82 -6.20 0.41
N ALA A 245 -25.66 -6.67 1.61
CA ALA A 245 -25.78 -5.89 2.80
C ALA A 245 -24.69 -4.80 2.91
N GLY A 246 -25.05 -3.67 3.47
CA GLY A 246 -24.08 -2.67 3.91
C GLY A 246 -23.24 -3.18 5.08
N ILE A 247 -21.98 -2.80 5.14
CA ILE A 247 -21.07 -3.13 6.24
C ILE A 247 -20.47 -1.87 6.85
N SER A 248 -20.45 -1.83 8.18
CA SER A 248 -19.74 -0.82 8.95
C SER A 248 -18.94 -1.51 10.05
N LEU A 249 -17.68 -1.19 10.17
CA LEU A 249 -16.83 -1.68 11.26
C LEU A 249 -16.98 -0.76 12.47
N THR A 250 -17.20 -1.37 13.63
CA THR A 250 -17.33 -0.66 14.90
C THR A 250 -16.59 -1.43 16.00
N ASP A 251 -16.27 -0.76 17.09
CA ASP A 251 -15.70 -1.36 18.30
C ASP A 251 -14.44 -2.22 18.00
N ILE A 252 -13.44 -1.59 17.41
CA ILE A 252 -12.10 -2.17 17.29
C ILE A 252 -11.45 -2.08 18.68
N ASP A 253 -10.88 -3.19 19.14
CA ASP A 253 -10.15 -3.20 20.41
C ASP A 253 -8.85 -2.38 20.36
N ALA A 254 -8.26 -2.15 21.53
CA ALA A 254 -7.04 -1.34 21.64
C ALA A 254 -5.84 -1.94 20.87
N ASP A 255 -5.83 -3.26 20.67
CA ASP A 255 -4.76 -3.98 19.97
C ASP A 255 -5.05 -4.14 18.48
N HIS A 256 -6.19 -3.65 17.99
CA HIS A 256 -6.66 -3.78 16.61
C HIS A 256 -6.71 -5.23 16.10
N ASN A 257 -6.89 -6.19 16.99
CA ASN A 257 -6.94 -7.63 16.69
C ASN A 257 -8.35 -8.16 16.46
N THR A 258 -9.34 -7.57 17.13
CA THR A 258 -10.74 -7.93 17.03
C THR A 258 -11.55 -6.72 16.64
N LEU A 259 -12.57 -6.95 15.85
CA LEU A 259 -13.49 -5.92 15.46
C LEU A 259 -14.91 -6.46 15.39
N ARG A 260 -15.86 -5.60 15.67
CA ARG A 260 -17.28 -5.84 15.43
C ARG A 260 -17.68 -5.23 14.10
N ALA A 261 -18.13 -6.05 13.17
CA ALA A 261 -18.76 -5.60 11.96
C ALA A 261 -20.28 -5.51 12.15
N TYR A 262 -20.82 -4.32 12.05
CA TYR A 262 -22.26 -4.10 11.99
C TYR A 262 -22.70 -4.16 10.53
N ILE A 263 -23.56 -5.12 10.22
CA ILE A 263 -24.03 -5.37 8.86
C ILE A 263 -25.51 -5.05 8.79
N THR A 264 -25.84 -4.04 8.00
CA THR A 264 -27.21 -3.54 7.82
C THR A 264 -27.92 -4.31 6.71
N SER A 265 -29.23 -4.53 6.87
CA SER A 265 -30.07 -5.22 5.87
C SER A 265 -29.52 -6.60 5.47
N ALA A 266 -28.90 -7.29 6.42
CA ALA A 266 -28.25 -8.58 6.16
C ALA A 266 -29.23 -9.72 5.88
N HIS A 267 -30.38 -9.67 6.50
CA HIS A 267 -31.44 -10.67 6.38
C HIS A 267 -32.78 -10.06 6.81
N SER A 268 -33.90 -10.64 6.40
CA SER A 268 -35.24 -10.27 6.88
C SER A 268 -35.77 -11.33 7.83
N GLY A 269 -36.58 -10.92 8.82
CA GLY A 269 -37.27 -11.83 9.77
C GLY A 269 -36.36 -12.42 10.84
N LEU A 270 -35.26 -11.75 11.18
CA LEU A 270 -34.39 -12.12 12.30
C LEU A 270 -35.09 -11.81 13.65
N THR A 271 -34.72 -12.59 14.67
CA THR A 271 -35.06 -12.29 16.07
C THR A 271 -33.82 -11.80 16.79
N ALA A 272 -33.92 -10.67 17.48
CA ALA A 272 -32.79 -10.11 18.23
C ALA A 272 -32.17 -11.16 19.17
N GLY A 273 -30.85 -11.24 19.18
CA GLY A 273 -30.09 -12.24 19.95
C GLY A 273 -29.94 -13.61 19.27
N GLN A 274 -30.57 -13.84 18.13
CA GLN A 274 -30.46 -15.11 17.37
C GLN A 274 -29.04 -15.33 16.89
N ALA A 275 -28.52 -16.55 17.08
CA ALA A 275 -27.21 -16.95 16.56
C ALA A 275 -27.28 -17.21 15.03
N LEU A 276 -26.27 -16.75 14.30
CA LEU A 276 -26.22 -16.78 12.86
C LEU A 276 -24.82 -17.22 12.37
N TRP A 277 -24.77 -17.71 11.14
CA TRP A 277 -23.53 -18.01 10.41
C TRP A 277 -23.42 -17.11 9.19
N CYS A 278 -22.23 -16.61 8.95
CA CYS A 278 -21.96 -15.71 7.83
C CYS A 278 -20.91 -16.29 6.88
N HIS A 279 -21.19 -16.21 5.60
CA HIS A 279 -20.28 -16.60 4.53
C HIS A 279 -20.06 -15.44 3.55
N VAL A 280 -18.83 -15.31 3.06
CA VAL A 280 -18.56 -14.54 1.83
C VAL A 280 -18.85 -15.45 0.65
N LEU A 281 -19.67 -14.99 -0.27
CA LEU A 281 -20.07 -15.74 -1.45
C LEU A 281 -18.90 -16.01 -2.40
N ALA A 282 -19.05 -17.03 -3.25
CA ALA A 282 -18.08 -17.35 -4.30
C ALA A 282 -17.81 -16.13 -5.20
N ASN A 283 -16.53 -15.88 -5.46
CA ASN A 283 -16.01 -14.75 -6.24
C ASN A 283 -16.27 -13.35 -5.63
N ALA A 284 -16.92 -13.26 -4.49
CA ALA A 284 -16.96 -12.03 -3.68
C ALA A 284 -15.77 -11.97 -2.74
N LYS A 285 -15.40 -10.76 -2.33
CA LYS A 285 -14.35 -10.52 -1.34
C LYS A 285 -14.80 -9.40 -0.39
N LEU A 286 -14.54 -9.60 0.89
CA LEU A 286 -14.52 -8.55 1.88
C LEU A 286 -13.06 -8.19 2.13
N ILE A 287 -12.70 -6.96 1.84
CA ILE A 287 -11.35 -6.41 2.07
C ILE A 287 -11.43 -5.49 3.29
N VAL A 288 -10.60 -5.76 4.26
CA VAL A 288 -10.43 -4.94 5.46
C VAL A 288 -9.06 -4.28 5.33
N SER A 289 -9.04 -2.98 5.10
CA SER A 289 -7.83 -2.25 4.73
C SER A 289 -7.52 -1.13 5.73
N ALA A 290 -6.26 -1.01 6.09
CA ALA A 290 -5.67 0.05 6.91
C ALA A 290 -4.41 0.59 6.23
N GLU A 291 -4.45 0.78 4.90
CA GLU A 291 -3.35 1.31 4.10
C GLU A 291 -2.92 2.72 4.54
N ILE A 292 -1.62 3.06 4.27
CA ILE A 292 -1.03 4.36 4.60
C ILE A 292 -1.38 5.38 3.52
#